data_85088fcef45f90e8affb8dbbeac89b3c
#
_entry.id   85088fcef45f90e8affb8dbbeac89b3c
#
_cell.length_a   1.000
_cell.length_b   1.000
_cell.length_c   1.000
_cell.angle_alpha   90.00
_cell.angle_beta   90.00
_cell.angle_gamma   90.00
#
_symmetry.space_group_name_H-M   'P 1'
#
loop_
_entity.id
_entity.type
_entity.pdbx_description
1 polymer ?
#
loop_
_entity_poly.entity_id
_entity_poly.type
_entity_poly.pdbx_seq_one_letter_code
_entity_poly.pdbx_strand_id
1 'polypeptide(L)'
;PQGVSSAASDVYKRQLRRLYFIIHTFLSYGLDELIPKMRITLPLRIWRRMLFWMPNRHQDQPLVARLRLALQELGPVWIKFGQMLSTRRDLVPQHIADQLALLQDRVAPFEGKLAQQQIEKAMGGLPVETWFDDFSVEPLASASIAQVHTARLKENGKEVVIKVIRPDILPIIKADMKLIYRLARWVPRLLPDGRRLRPQEVVREYEKTLLDELNLLRESDTAIQLRRNFGDSP
;
A
#
# COMPACT_ATOMS: atom_id res chain seq x y z
N PRO A 1 19.39 -17.39 24.67
CA PRO A 1 18.31 -17.92 23.83
C PRO A 1 16.96 -17.20 24.03
N GLN A 2 16.76 -16.39 25.11
CA GLN A 2 15.46 -15.74 25.42
C GLN A 2 15.07 -14.57 24.49
N GLY A 3 16.02 -13.89 23.86
CA GLY A 3 15.74 -12.72 22.99
C GLY A 3 15.07 -13.07 21.63
N VAL A 4 15.33 -14.25 21.08
CA VAL A 4 14.78 -14.66 19.77
C VAL A 4 13.29 -15.03 19.88
N SER A 5 12.86 -15.57 21.01
CA SER A 5 11.47 -15.94 21.27
C SER A 5 10.54 -14.73 21.39
N SER A 6 11.01 -13.62 21.98
CA SER A 6 10.24 -12.39 22.15
C SER A 6 9.99 -11.71 20.80
N ALA A 7 11.02 -11.54 19.98
CA ALA A 7 10.89 -10.90 18.65
C ALA A 7 9.97 -11.69 17.71
N ALA A 8 10.04 -13.02 17.71
CA ALA A 8 9.14 -13.88 16.93
C ALA A 8 7.68 -13.75 17.39
N SER A 9 7.45 -13.70 18.71
CA SER A 9 6.12 -13.48 19.29
C SER A 9 5.53 -12.13 18.90
N ASP A 10 6.33 -11.07 18.90
CA ASP A 10 5.86 -9.73 18.54
C ASP A 10 5.54 -9.58 17.05
N VAL A 11 6.33 -10.21 16.17
CA VAL A 11 6.03 -10.27 14.74
C VAL A 11 4.71 -11.03 14.50
N TYR A 12 4.50 -12.17 15.20
CA TYR A 12 3.27 -12.94 15.08
C TYR A 12 2.04 -12.16 15.56
N LYS A 13 2.14 -11.48 16.72
CA LYS A 13 1.06 -10.61 17.24
C LYS A 13 0.71 -9.47 16.29
N ARG A 14 1.72 -8.82 15.67
CA ARG A 14 1.49 -7.78 14.64
C ARG A 14 0.77 -8.35 13.42
N GLN A 15 1.14 -9.53 12.94
CA GLN A 15 0.48 -10.18 11.81
C GLN A 15 -0.98 -10.55 12.12
N LEU A 16 -1.26 -11.07 13.33
CA LEU A 16 -2.63 -11.38 13.76
C LEU A 16 -3.50 -10.12 13.88
N ARG A 17 -2.96 -9.04 14.47
CA ARG A 17 -3.66 -7.75 14.54
C ARG A 17 -3.96 -7.21 13.13
N ARG A 18 -3.02 -7.32 12.21
CA ARG A 18 -3.19 -6.87 10.82
C ARG A 18 -4.25 -7.70 10.09
N LEU A 19 -4.21 -9.02 10.24
CA LEU A 19 -5.23 -9.93 9.71
C LEU A 19 -6.62 -9.61 10.26
N TYR A 20 -6.72 -9.42 11.57
CA TYR A 20 -7.98 -9.01 12.22
C TYR A 20 -8.49 -7.69 11.64
N PHE A 21 -7.62 -6.67 11.53
CA PHE A 21 -7.98 -5.37 10.97
C PHE A 21 -8.53 -5.50 9.54
N ILE A 22 -7.89 -6.28 8.69
CA ILE A 22 -8.32 -6.50 7.31
C ILE A 22 -9.67 -7.20 7.26
N ILE A 23 -9.85 -8.29 8.01
CA ILE A 23 -11.13 -9.00 8.08
C ILE A 23 -12.23 -8.08 8.62
N HIS A 24 -11.93 -7.33 9.68
CA HIS A 24 -12.86 -6.37 10.26
C HIS A 24 -13.28 -5.31 9.24
N THR A 25 -12.35 -4.72 8.52
CA THR A 25 -12.62 -3.72 7.47
C THR A 25 -13.51 -4.32 6.38
N PHE A 26 -13.15 -5.49 5.82
CA PHE A 26 -13.98 -6.14 4.80
C PHE A 26 -15.42 -6.40 5.27
N LEU A 27 -15.60 -6.88 6.48
CA LEU A 27 -16.94 -7.15 7.04
C LEU A 27 -17.71 -5.87 7.36
N SER A 28 -17.03 -4.83 7.88
CA SER A 28 -17.68 -3.55 8.22
C SER A 28 -18.13 -2.75 6.99
N TYR A 29 -17.54 -3.01 5.82
CA TYR A 29 -18.00 -2.47 4.54
C TYR A 29 -19.00 -3.40 3.81
N GLY A 30 -19.40 -4.51 4.43
CA GLY A 30 -20.36 -5.45 3.84
C GLY A 30 -19.85 -6.12 2.56
N LEU A 31 -18.54 -6.27 2.41
CA LEU A 31 -17.91 -6.88 1.22
C LEU A 31 -18.08 -8.39 1.19
N ASP A 32 -18.61 -8.99 2.26
CA ASP A 32 -19.09 -10.37 2.26
C ASP A 32 -20.23 -10.61 1.24
N GLU A 33 -20.93 -9.56 0.80
CA GLU A 33 -21.87 -9.63 -0.32
C GLU A 33 -21.22 -9.99 -1.65
N LEU A 34 -19.90 -9.77 -1.81
CA LEU A 34 -19.13 -10.24 -2.98
C LEU A 34 -18.96 -11.76 -2.99
N ILE A 35 -19.20 -12.43 -1.86
CA ILE A 35 -18.98 -13.86 -1.67
C ILE A 35 -20.19 -14.76 -2.04
N PRO A 36 -21.45 -14.32 -2.24
CA PRO A 36 -22.59 -15.22 -2.41
C PRO A 36 -22.53 -16.15 -3.62
N LYS A 37 -21.73 -15.81 -4.61
CA LYS A 37 -21.45 -16.71 -5.75
C LYS A 37 -20.36 -17.74 -5.47
N MET A 38 -19.81 -17.71 -4.27
CA MET A 38 -18.70 -18.54 -3.83
C MET A 38 -19.23 -19.66 -2.92
N ARG A 39 -18.85 -20.90 -3.18
CA ARG A 39 -19.30 -22.12 -2.47
C ARG A 39 -18.99 -22.18 -0.95
N ILE A 40 -18.60 -21.06 -0.32
CA ILE A 40 -18.22 -20.97 1.10
C ILE A 40 -19.29 -20.21 1.92
N THR A 41 -20.56 -20.38 1.61
CA THR A 41 -21.59 -19.47 2.14
C THR A 41 -22.03 -19.76 3.57
N LEU A 42 -21.94 -20.99 4.07
CA LEU A 42 -22.57 -21.35 5.35
C LEU A 42 -21.78 -20.85 6.58
N PRO A 43 -20.47 -21.12 6.75
CA PRO A 43 -19.77 -20.69 7.96
C PRO A 43 -19.59 -19.16 8.03
N LEU A 44 -19.41 -18.47 6.90
CA LEU A 44 -19.25 -17.01 6.88
C LEU A 44 -20.55 -16.27 7.20
N ARG A 45 -21.70 -16.79 6.74
CA ARG A 45 -23.03 -16.25 7.08
C ARG A 45 -23.37 -16.46 8.55
N ILE A 46 -23.01 -17.61 9.11
CA ILE A 46 -23.16 -17.87 10.54
C ILE A 46 -22.27 -16.92 11.35
N TRP A 47 -21.04 -16.74 10.93
CA TRP A 47 -20.07 -15.82 11.54
C TRP A 47 -20.57 -14.37 11.51
N ARG A 48 -21.09 -13.91 10.37
CA ARG A 48 -21.73 -12.57 10.26
C ARG A 48 -22.94 -12.44 11.19
N ARG A 49 -23.75 -13.49 11.32
CA ARG A 49 -24.90 -13.47 12.24
C ARG A 49 -24.47 -13.42 13.70
N MET A 50 -23.33 -14.00 14.04
CA MET A 50 -22.73 -13.87 15.37
C MET A 50 -22.12 -12.48 15.62
N LEU A 51 -21.74 -11.76 14.56
CA LEU A 51 -21.16 -10.41 14.58
C LEU A 51 -22.24 -9.33 14.31
N PHE A 52 -23.48 -9.55 14.76
CA PHE A 52 -24.63 -8.63 14.53
C PHE A 52 -24.40 -7.21 15.07
N TRP A 53 -23.46 -7.03 16.00
CA TRP A 53 -23.03 -5.71 16.52
C TRP A 53 -22.05 -4.96 15.63
N MET A 54 -21.51 -5.58 14.55
CA MET A 54 -20.63 -4.87 13.65
C MET A 54 -21.41 -3.86 12.80
N PRO A 55 -21.06 -2.58 12.89
CA PRO A 55 -21.71 -1.58 12.06
C PRO A 55 -21.41 -1.88 10.58
N ASN A 56 -22.46 -1.94 9.79
CA ASN A 56 -22.33 -2.01 8.34
C ASN A 56 -22.18 -0.55 7.84
N ARG A 57 -20.95 -0.16 7.55
CA ARG A 57 -20.62 1.20 7.12
C ARG A 57 -21.00 1.38 5.65
N HIS A 58 -21.53 2.55 5.32
CA HIS A 58 -21.81 2.95 3.93
C HIS A 58 -22.77 2.00 3.18
N GLN A 59 -23.83 1.50 3.84
CA GLN A 59 -24.85 0.67 3.20
C GLN A 59 -25.59 1.38 2.08
N ASP A 60 -25.66 2.70 2.15
CA ASP A 60 -26.22 3.61 1.15
C ASP A 60 -25.42 3.64 -0.16
N GLN A 61 -24.18 3.13 -0.16
CA GLN A 61 -23.31 3.16 -1.33
C GLN A 61 -23.29 1.83 -2.09
N PRO A 62 -23.09 1.89 -3.43
CA PRO A 62 -22.91 0.68 -4.23
C PRO A 62 -21.75 -0.17 -3.71
N LEU A 63 -21.88 -1.49 -3.83
CA LEU A 63 -20.89 -2.46 -3.34
C LEU A 63 -19.47 -2.17 -3.82
N VAL A 64 -19.30 -1.72 -5.06
CA VAL A 64 -17.99 -1.41 -5.65
C VAL A 64 -17.38 -0.13 -5.04
N ALA A 65 -18.21 0.86 -4.71
CA ALA A 65 -17.77 2.05 -3.98
C ALA A 65 -17.30 1.69 -2.57
N ARG A 66 -18.05 0.79 -1.88
CA ARG A 66 -17.64 0.25 -0.57
C ARG A 66 -16.31 -0.50 -0.64
N LEU A 67 -16.06 -1.27 -1.72
CA LEU A 67 -14.78 -1.91 -1.96
C LEU A 67 -13.64 -0.87 -2.03
N ARG A 68 -13.83 0.20 -2.80
CA ARG A 68 -12.86 1.29 -2.91
C ARG A 68 -12.54 1.92 -1.55
N LEU A 69 -13.57 2.24 -0.77
CA LEU A 69 -13.39 2.82 0.57
C LEU A 69 -12.67 1.87 1.52
N ALA A 70 -12.99 0.58 1.49
CA ALA A 70 -12.28 -0.42 2.28
C ALA A 70 -10.80 -0.51 1.92
N LEU A 71 -10.45 -0.48 0.63
CA LEU A 71 -9.05 -0.48 0.19
C LEU A 71 -8.31 0.78 0.67
N GLN A 72 -8.98 1.94 0.68
CA GLN A 72 -8.42 3.18 1.24
C GLN A 72 -8.15 3.06 2.75
N GLU A 73 -9.10 2.51 3.53
CA GLU A 73 -8.92 2.28 4.97
C GLU A 73 -7.82 1.26 5.27
N LEU A 74 -7.67 0.24 4.44
CA LEU A 74 -6.60 -0.75 4.56
C LEU A 74 -5.21 -0.18 4.31
N GLY A 75 -5.12 0.94 3.60
CA GLY A 75 -3.90 1.73 3.45
C GLY A 75 -3.07 1.41 2.21
N PRO A 76 -1.79 1.84 2.20
CA PRO A 76 -0.98 2.01 0.99
C PRO A 76 -0.90 0.79 0.08
N VAL A 77 -0.65 -0.38 0.65
CA VAL A 77 -0.52 -1.63 -0.11
C VAL A 77 -1.82 -1.96 -0.84
N TRP A 78 -2.95 -1.79 -0.20
CA TRP A 78 -4.25 -2.11 -0.78
C TRP A 78 -4.72 -1.05 -1.79
N ILE A 79 -4.39 0.23 -1.55
CA ILE A 79 -4.61 1.31 -2.52
C ILE A 79 -3.86 1.01 -3.82
N LYS A 80 -2.57 0.73 -3.74
CA LYS A 80 -1.73 0.37 -4.89
C LYS A 80 -2.20 -0.90 -5.61
N PHE A 81 -2.62 -1.91 -4.83
CA PHE A 81 -3.20 -3.12 -5.40
C PHE A 81 -4.47 -2.82 -6.21
N GLY A 82 -5.37 -2.01 -5.65
CA GLY A 82 -6.58 -1.58 -6.35
C GLY A 82 -6.27 -0.75 -7.61
N GLN A 83 -5.30 0.16 -7.55
CA GLN A 83 -4.85 0.93 -8.71
C GLN A 83 -4.28 0.04 -9.82
N MET A 84 -3.46 -0.94 -9.47
CA MET A 84 -2.95 -1.93 -10.44
C MET A 84 -4.11 -2.71 -11.07
N LEU A 85 -5.09 -3.15 -10.29
CA LEU A 85 -6.27 -3.84 -10.81
C LEU A 85 -7.12 -2.94 -11.71
N SER A 86 -7.18 -1.63 -11.46
CA SER A 86 -7.96 -0.69 -12.30
C SER A 86 -7.45 -0.58 -13.73
N THR A 87 -6.15 -0.82 -13.94
CA THR A 87 -5.53 -0.83 -15.28
C THR A 87 -5.64 -2.18 -15.98
N ARG A 88 -6.00 -3.25 -15.24
CA ARG A 88 -6.06 -4.63 -15.73
C ARG A 88 -7.50 -5.06 -16.03
N ARG A 89 -8.04 -4.56 -17.14
CA ARG A 89 -9.41 -4.86 -17.60
C ARG A 89 -9.61 -6.33 -17.99
N ASP A 90 -8.53 -7.08 -18.14
CA ASP A 90 -8.52 -8.53 -18.34
C ASP A 90 -8.84 -9.30 -17.04
N LEU A 91 -8.62 -8.67 -15.88
CA LEU A 91 -8.80 -9.28 -14.55
C LEU A 91 -10.12 -8.90 -13.90
N VAL A 92 -10.59 -7.69 -14.09
CA VAL A 92 -11.79 -7.17 -13.44
C VAL A 92 -12.77 -6.54 -14.44
N PRO A 93 -14.10 -6.65 -14.18
CA PRO A 93 -15.12 -5.99 -14.99
C PRO A 93 -14.93 -4.46 -15.03
N GLN A 94 -15.33 -3.82 -16.14
CA GLN A 94 -15.15 -2.40 -16.39
C GLN A 94 -15.65 -1.53 -15.22
N HIS A 95 -16.88 -1.78 -14.74
CA HIS A 95 -17.47 -0.98 -13.64
C HIS A 95 -16.68 -1.06 -12.33
N ILE A 96 -15.96 -2.17 -12.09
CA ILE A 96 -15.06 -2.31 -10.95
C ILE A 96 -13.77 -1.54 -11.22
N ALA A 97 -13.19 -1.68 -12.41
CA ALA A 97 -11.98 -0.96 -12.81
C ALA A 97 -12.15 0.56 -12.70
N ASP A 98 -13.29 1.09 -13.18
CA ASP A 98 -13.61 2.52 -13.12
C ASP A 98 -13.68 3.04 -11.67
N GLN A 99 -14.27 2.28 -10.75
CA GLN A 99 -14.30 2.66 -9.33
C GLN A 99 -12.93 2.55 -8.66
N LEU A 100 -12.13 1.54 -9.01
CA LEU A 100 -10.77 1.40 -8.50
C LEU A 100 -9.84 2.48 -9.05
N ALA A 101 -10.08 3.00 -10.25
CA ALA A 101 -9.34 4.13 -10.82
C ALA A 101 -9.51 5.44 -10.01
N LEU A 102 -10.56 5.54 -9.19
CA LEU A 102 -10.77 6.65 -8.27
C LEU A 102 -9.93 6.56 -6.99
N LEU A 103 -9.18 5.47 -6.79
CA LEU A 103 -8.25 5.35 -5.66
C LEU A 103 -7.13 6.38 -5.80
N GLN A 104 -7.03 7.28 -4.83
CA GLN A 104 -6.00 8.29 -4.79
C GLN A 104 -4.81 7.83 -3.96
N ASP A 105 -3.60 8.12 -4.44
CA ASP A 105 -2.35 7.85 -3.71
C ASP A 105 -2.14 8.78 -2.51
N ARG A 106 -3.04 9.74 -2.30
CA ARG A 106 -2.93 10.69 -1.20
C ARG A 106 -3.24 10.00 0.12
N VAL A 107 -2.20 9.75 0.88
CA VAL A 107 -2.27 9.26 2.25
C VAL A 107 -1.83 10.37 3.18
N ALA A 108 -2.43 10.45 4.37
CA ALA A 108 -2.02 11.44 5.36
C ALA A 108 -0.49 11.39 5.58
N PRO A 109 0.19 12.55 5.58
CA PRO A 109 1.62 12.59 5.81
C PRO A 109 1.96 11.98 7.18
N PHE A 110 3.12 11.36 7.28
CA PHE A 110 3.69 11.02 8.57
C PHE A 110 4.46 12.23 9.13
N GLU A 111 4.73 12.20 10.41
CA GLU A 111 5.37 13.33 11.12
C GLU A 111 6.70 13.72 10.44
N GLY A 112 6.84 15.02 10.10
CA GLY A 112 8.02 15.52 9.38
C GLY A 112 9.33 15.39 10.15
N LYS A 113 9.27 15.39 11.50
CA LYS A 113 10.44 15.07 12.34
C LYS A 113 10.95 13.65 12.12
N LEU A 114 10.06 12.69 11.85
CA LEU A 114 10.47 11.32 11.51
C LEU A 114 11.12 11.28 10.13
N ALA A 115 10.65 12.11 9.17
CA ALA A 115 11.31 12.25 7.88
C ALA A 115 12.73 12.79 8.05
N GLN A 116 12.91 13.85 8.83
CA GLN A 116 14.21 14.41 9.14
C GLN A 116 15.15 13.35 9.74
N GLN A 117 14.70 12.62 10.75
CA GLN A 117 15.49 11.53 11.35
C GLN A 117 15.89 10.42 10.34
N GLN A 118 15.00 10.10 9.37
CA GLN A 118 15.34 9.13 8.34
C GLN A 118 16.41 9.67 7.39
N ILE A 119 16.34 10.97 7.05
CA ILE A 119 17.37 11.64 6.23
C ILE A 119 18.71 11.62 6.97
N GLU A 120 18.74 12.08 8.21
CA GLU A 120 19.93 12.12 9.05
C GLU A 120 20.57 10.73 9.19
N LYS A 121 19.76 9.71 9.44
CA LYS A 121 20.21 8.31 9.49
C LYS A 121 20.83 7.84 8.18
N ALA A 122 20.21 8.19 7.04
CA ALA A 122 20.72 7.85 5.72
C ALA A 122 22.03 8.58 5.37
N MET A 123 22.22 9.78 5.93
CA MET A 123 23.39 10.64 5.73
C MET A 123 24.49 10.43 6.81
N GLY A 124 24.50 9.27 7.46
CA GLY A 124 25.54 8.90 8.43
C GLY A 124 25.32 9.42 9.85
N GLY A 125 24.10 9.84 10.19
CA GLY A 125 23.72 10.32 11.54
C GLY A 125 24.05 11.78 11.79
N LEU A 126 24.49 12.53 10.79
CA LEU A 126 24.74 13.97 10.89
C LEU A 126 23.41 14.74 10.77
N PRO A 127 23.29 15.91 11.45
CA PRO A 127 22.13 16.77 11.34
C PRO A 127 21.82 17.15 9.89
N VAL A 128 20.54 17.31 9.54
CA VAL A 128 20.10 17.62 8.18
C VAL A 128 20.72 18.93 7.67
N GLU A 129 20.96 19.88 8.58
CA GLU A 129 21.58 21.18 8.33
C GLU A 129 23.04 21.06 7.87
N THR A 130 23.68 19.91 8.01
CA THR A 130 25.02 19.68 7.48
C THR A 130 25.05 19.69 5.95
N TRP A 131 23.96 19.24 5.33
CA TRP A 131 23.86 19.02 3.89
C TRP A 131 22.91 19.97 3.18
N PHE A 132 21.89 20.46 3.93
CA PHE A 132 20.81 21.24 3.38
C PHE A 132 20.59 22.50 4.19
N ASP A 133 20.29 23.60 3.50
CA ASP A 133 19.68 24.80 4.06
C ASP A 133 18.16 24.75 3.79
N ASP A 134 17.38 25.46 4.60
CA ASP A 134 15.93 25.62 4.43
C ASP A 134 15.16 24.28 4.29
N PHE A 135 15.56 23.25 5.02
CA PHE A 135 14.81 21.99 5.03
C PHE A 135 13.40 22.22 5.59
N SER A 136 12.38 21.95 4.75
CA SER A 136 10.98 22.02 5.17
C SER A 136 10.57 20.73 5.90
N VAL A 137 10.23 20.86 7.18
CA VAL A 137 9.66 19.77 8.00
C VAL A 137 8.26 19.40 7.50
N GLU A 138 7.50 20.38 6.97
CA GLU A 138 6.22 20.09 6.31
C GLU A 138 6.46 19.50 4.93
N PRO A 139 5.82 18.36 4.58
CA PRO A 139 6.01 17.77 3.29
C PRO A 139 5.32 18.57 2.18
N LEU A 140 6.00 18.72 1.05
CA LEU A 140 5.44 19.27 -0.19
C LEU A 140 4.30 18.38 -0.72
N ALA A 141 4.50 17.07 -0.63
CA ALA A 141 3.52 16.07 -1.06
C ALA A 141 3.67 14.77 -0.25
N SER A 142 2.56 14.06 -0.06
CA SER A 142 2.55 12.75 0.57
C SER A 142 1.85 11.74 -0.34
N ALA A 143 2.57 10.67 -0.66
CA ALA A 143 2.07 9.53 -1.41
C ALA A 143 1.84 8.32 -0.50
N SER A 144 1.41 7.20 -1.08
CA SER A 144 1.08 5.97 -0.33
C SER A 144 2.25 5.43 0.48
N ILE A 145 3.46 5.41 -0.07
CA ILE A 145 4.64 4.79 0.55
C ILE A 145 5.78 5.77 0.87
N ALA A 146 5.68 7.02 0.42
CA ALA A 146 6.73 8.04 0.61
C ALA A 146 6.12 9.43 0.74
N GLN A 147 6.89 10.38 1.24
CA GLN A 147 6.59 11.81 1.16
C GLN A 147 7.80 12.57 0.64
N VAL A 148 7.56 13.78 0.17
CA VAL A 148 8.55 14.64 -0.45
C VAL A 148 8.66 15.92 0.36
N HIS A 149 9.89 16.30 0.68
CA HIS A 149 10.23 17.55 1.37
C HIS A 149 11.07 18.45 0.47
N THR A 150 11.00 19.73 0.66
CA THR A 150 11.87 20.70 -0.02
C THR A 150 13.06 21.06 0.84
N ALA A 151 14.18 21.35 0.19
CA ALA A 151 15.40 21.84 0.84
C ALA A 151 16.27 22.56 -0.19
N ARG A 152 17.34 23.18 0.26
CA ARG A 152 18.36 23.79 -0.58
C ARG A 152 19.71 23.10 -0.30
N LEU A 153 20.41 22.66 -1.35
CA LEU A 153 21.75 22.08 -1.20
C LEU A 153 22.73 23.14 -0.71
N LYS A 154 23.44 22.85 0.36
CA LYS A 154 24.46 23.75 0.93
C LYS A 154 25.64 23.99 0.02
N GLU A 155 26.00 22.97 -0.75
CA GLU A 155 27.14 22.99 -1.67
C GLU A 155 27.03 24.08 -2.77
N ASN A 156 25.83 24.27 -3.32
CA ASN A 156 25.63 25.11 -4.52
C ASN A 156 24.34 25.94 -4.50
N GLY A 157 23.61 25.94 -3.39
CA GLY A 157 22.38 26.72 -3.21
C GLY A 157 21.18 26.26 -4.06
N LYS A 158 21.26 25.10 -4.75
CA LYS A 158 20.15 24.62 -5.58
C LYS A 158 19.01 24.11 -4.76
N GLU A 159 17.79 24.48 -5.17
CA GLU A 159 16.57 23.91 -4.63
C GLU A 159 16.44 22.45 -5.07
N VAL A 160 16.11 21.60 -4.11
CA VAL A 160 15.95 20.17 -4.33
C VAL A 160 14.71 19.65 -3.62
N VAL A 161 14.23 18.51 -4.06
CA VAL A 161 13.23 17.72 -3.35
C VAL A 161 13.85 16.46 -2.79
N ILE A 162 13.51 16.14 -1.56
CA ILE A 162 13.99 14.96 -0.86
C ILE A 162 12.82 14.02 -0.67
N LYS A 163 12.87 12.87 -1.33
CA LYS A 163 11.88 11.81 -1.21
C LYS A 163 12.26 10.88 -0.07
N VAL A 164 11.37 10.73 0.89
CA VAL A 164 11.58 9.93 2.10
C VAL A 164 10.54 8.81 2.16
N ILE A 165 10.99 7.57 2.20
CA ILE A 165 10.12 6.41 2.36
C ILE A 165 9.51 6.42 3.77
N ARG A 166 8.23 6.11 3.86
CA ARG A 166 7.50 6.00 5.12
C ARG A 166 8.19 5.02 6.06
N PRO A 167 8.48 5.44 7.31
CA PRO A 167 9.07 4.55 8.31
C PRO A 167 8.24 3.27 8.49
N ASP A 168 8.91 2.17 8.76
CA ASP A 168 8.28 0.86 9.05
C ASP A 168 7.29 0.32 7.98
N ILE A 169 7.35 0.86 6.75
CA ILE A 169 6.46 0.40 5.67
C ILE A 169 6.76 -1.05 5.24
N LEU A 170 8.03 -1.48 5.26
CA LEU A 170 8.44 -2.82 4.84
C LEU A 170 7.78 -3.96 5.63
N PRO A 171 7.72 -3.92 6.98
CA PRO A 171 6.96 -4.91 7.75
C PRO A 171 5.47 -4.98 7.38
N ILE A 172 4.85 -3.83 7.10
CA ILE A 172 3.44 -3.75 6.68
C ILE A 172 3.28 -4.41 5.30
N ILE A 173 4.12 -4.05 4.34
CA ILE A 173 4.12 -4.65 2.99
C ILE A 173 4.26 -6.17 3.08
N LYS A 174 5.22 -6.68 3.84
CA LYS A 174 5.43 -8.13 4.00
C LYS A 174 4.23 -8.83 4.62
N ALA A 175 3.54 -8.19 5.56
CA ALA A 175 2.35 -8.77 6.19
C ALA A 175 1.17 -8.79 5.22
N ASP A 176 0.92 -7.69 4.52
CA ASP A 176 -0.18 -7.55 3.56
C ASP A 176 0.02 -8.46 2.34
N MET A 177 1.24 -8.53 1.79
CA MET A 177 1.56 -9.42 0.68
C MET A 177 1.32 -10.90 1.02
N LYS A 178 1.71 -11.34 2.22
CA LYS A 178 1.39 -12.71 2.66
C LYS A 178 -0.11 -13.01 2.63
N LEU A 179 -0.93 -12.02 2.99
CA LEU A 179 -2.37 -12.17 2.98
C LEU A 179 -2.92 -12.15 1.55
N ILE A 180 -2.48 -11.21 0.71
CA ILE A 180 -2.87 -11.12 -0.70
C ILE A 180 -2.54 -12.44 -1.42
N TYR A 181 -1.35 -13.04 -1.18
CA TYR A 181 -1.01 -14.37 -1.71
C TYR A 181 -1.95 -15.47 -1.21
N ARG A 182 -2.37 -15.43 0.06
CA ARG A 182 -3.35 -16.40 0.58
C ARG A 182 -4.69 -16.25 -0.12
N LEU A 183 -5.18 -15.02 -0.28
CA LEU A 183 -6.42 -14.73 -1.01
C LEU A 183 -6.32 -15.21 -2.47
N ALA A 184 -5.21 -14.91 -3.15
CA ALA A 184 -4.97 -15.35 -4.52
C ALA A 184 -5.04 -16.88 -4.70
N ARG A 185 -4.61 -17.67 -3.70
CA ARG A 185 -4.74 -19.14 -3.74
C ARG A 185 -6.19 -19.62 -3.72
N TRP A 186 -7.10 -18.83 -3.14
CA TRP A 186 -8.50 -19.19 -3.05
C TRP A 186 -9.29 -18.79 -4.30
N VAL A 187 -8.88 -17.76 -5.03
CA VAL A 187 -9.56 -17.26 -6.25
C VAL A 187 -9.88 -18.38 -7.24
N PRO A 188 -8.97 -19.32 -7.60
CA PRO A 188 -9.28 -20.41 -8.53
C PRO A 188 -10.37 -21.39 -8.05
N ARG A 189 -10.63 -21.42 -6.73
CA ARG A 189 -11.67 -22.28 -6.13
C ARG A 189 -13.01 -21.56 -5.99
N LEU A 190 -12.96 -20.25 -5.94
CA LEU A 190 -14.08 -19.39 -5.58
C LEU A 190 -14.78 -18.83 -6.80
N LEU A 191 -14.04 -18.53 -7.86
CA LEU A 191 -14.55 -17.95 -9.10
C LEU A 191 -14.55 -19.00 -10.23
N PRO A 192 -15.59 -19.05 -11.07
CA PRO A 192 -15.65 -19.96 -12.23
C PRO A 192 -14.41 -19.82 -13.14
N ASP A 193 -14.02 -18.58 -13.45
CA ASP A 193 -12.87 -18.25 -14.31
C ASP A 193 -11.57 -18.02 -13.52
N GLY A 194 -11.56 -18.32 -12.24
CA GLY A 194 -10.46 -17.97 -11.33
C GLY A 194 -9.11 -18.58 -11.72
N ARG A 195 -9.10 -19.74 -12.42
CA ARG A 195 -7.87 -20.34 -12.95
C ARG A 195 -7.30 -19.54 -14.13
N ARG A 196 -8.17 -19.02 -15.00
CA ARG A 196 -7.80 -18.22 -16.17
C ARG A 196 -7.12 -16.91 -15.75
N LEU A 197 -7.55 -16.33 -14.65
CA LEU A 197 -7.03 -15.06 -14.13
C LEU A 197 -5.59 -15.15 -13.58
N ARG A 198 -5.03 -16.35 -13.39
CA ARG A 198 -3.68 -16.59 -12.84
C ARG A 198 -3.33 -15.70 -11.63
N PRO A 199 -4.17 -15.68 -10.60
CA PRO A 199 -4.09 -14.68 -9.54
C PRO A 199 -2.76 -14.66 -8.79
N GLN A 200 -2.05 -15.78 -8.71
CA GLN A 200 -0.73 -15.82 -8.07
C GLN A 200 0.36 -15.13 -8.90
N GLU A 201 0.26 -15.17 -10.23
CA GLU A 201 1.17 -14.46 -11.13
C GLU A 201 0.93 -12.96 -11.03
N VAL A 202 -0.34 -12.54 -11.00
CA VAL A 202 -0.75 -11.14 -10.79
C VAL A 202 -0.20 -10.59 -9.47
N VAL A 203 -0.31 -11.35 -8.40
CA VAL A 203 0.21 -10.93 -7.08
C VAL A 203 1.74 -10.86 -7.08
N ARG A 204 2.43 -11.76 -7.80
CA ARG A 204 3.90 -11.71 -7.93
C ARG A 204 4.36 -10.47 -8.70
N GLU A 205 3.66 -10.15 -9.79
CA GLU A 205 3.91 -8.93 -10.56
C GLU A 205 3.70 -7.67 -9.72
N TYR A 206 2.60 -7.65 -8.95
CA TYR A 206 2.32 -6.58 -8.02
C TYR A 206 3.40 -6.42 -6.94
N GLU A 207 3.83 -7.51 -6.30
CA GLU A 207 4.90 -7.49 -5.30
C GLU A 207 6.19 -6.90 -5.86
N LYS A 208 6.56 -7.29 -7.09
CA LYS A 208 7.73 -6.76 -7.77
C LYS A 208 7.61 -5.24 -7.98
N THR A 209 6.49 -4.77 -8.52
CA THR A 209 6.23 -3.34 -8.73
C THR A 209 6.29 -2.56 -7.42
N LEU A 210 5.68 -3.09 -6.36
CA LEU A 210 5.67 -2.44 -5.05
C LEU A 210 7.07 -2.36 -4.41
N LEU A 211 7.90 -3.40 -4.57
CA LEU A 211 9.28 -3.40 -4.09
C LEU A 211 10.19 -2.50 -4.94
N ASP A 212 9.94 -2.41 -6.24
CA ASP A 212 10.67 -1.49 -7.13
C ASP A 212 10.40 -0.02 -6.75
N GLU A 213 9.17 0.34 -6.33
CA GLU A 213 8.85 1.69 -5.82
C GLU A 213 9.58 2.04 -4.50
N LEU A 214 10.01 1.05 -3.72
CA LEU A 214 10.82 1.27 -2.52
C LEU A 214 12.31 1.46 -2.82
N ASN A 215 12.74 1.16 -4.03
CA ASN A 215 14.13 1.29 -4.43
C ASN A 215 14.41 2.67 -5.03
N LEU A 216 14.64 3.66 -4.16
CA LEU A 216 14.93 5.03 -4.59
C LEU A 216 16.20 5.15 -5.45
N LEU A 217 17.17 4.23 -5.34
CA LEU A 217 18.36 4.22 -6.19
C LEU A 217 17.99 3.93 -7.65
N ARG A 218 17.12 2.94 -7.90
CA ARG A 218 16.66 2.66 -9.27
C ARG A 218 15.84 3.81 -9.86
N GLU A 219 15.03 4.48 -9.03
CA GLU A 219 14.27 5.65 -9.45
C GLU A 219 15.23 6.79 -9.84
N SER A 220 16.28 7.03 -9.04
CA SER A 220 17.32 8.00 -9.33
C SER A 220 18.08 7.67 -10.63
N ASP A 221 18.50 6.43 -10.83
CA ASP A 221 19.19 5.98 -12.05
C ASP A 221 18.31 6.20 -13.28
N THR A 222 17.02 5.88 -13.18
CA THR A 222 16.05 6.10 -14.27
C THR A 222 15.88 7.59 -14.57
N ALA A 223 15.80 8.44 -13.55
CA ALA A 223 15.72 9.89 -13.73
C ALA A 223 16.97 10.48 -14.38
N ILE A 224 18.15 9.99 -13.99
CA ILE A 224 19.44 10.39 -14.62
C ILE A 224 19.46 9.98 -16.09
N GLN A 225 19.02 8.76 -16.40
CA GLN A 225 18.97 8.26 -17.77
C GLN A 225 17.99 9.06 -18.63
N LEU A 226 16.79 9.37 -18.12
CA LEU A 226 15.83 10.23 -18.79
C LEU A 226 16.43 11.62 -19.07
N ARG A 227 17.07 12.23 -18.07
CA ARG A 227 17.74 13.52 -18.25
C ARG A 227 18.79 13.49 -19.34
N ARG A 228 19.60 12.41 -19.43
CA ARG A 228 20.59 12.25 -20.49
C ARG A 228 19.95 12.11 -21.86
N ASN A 229 18.84 11.34 -21.95
CA ASN A 229 18.15 11.09 -23.22
C ASN A 229 17.40 12.31 -23.76
N PHE A 230 16.98 13.22 -22.88
CA PHE A 230 16.20 14.42 -23.22
C PHE A 230 16.93 15.73 -22.91
N GLY A 231 18.21 15.68 -22.54
CA GLY A 231 19.01 16.86 -22.17
C GLY A 231 19.17 17.90 -23.27
N ASP A 232 19.07 17.48 -24.53
CA ASP A 232 19.16 18.32 -25.72
C ASP A 232 17.80 18.50 -26.42
N SER A 233 16.70 18.11 -25.79
CA SER A 233 15.36 18.30 -26.34
C SER A 233 14.85 19.69 -25.97
N PRO A 234 14.36 20.51 -26.95
CA PRO A 234 13.83 21.84 -26.69
C PRO A 234 12.56 21.82 -25.84
#